data_a1fe7c6280d08078c4c12520ad342210
#
_entry.id   a1fe7c6280d08078c4c12520ad342210
#
_cell.length_a   1.000
_cell.length_b   1.000
_cell.length_c   1.000
_cell.angle_alpha   90.00
_cell.angle_beta   90.00
_cell.angle_gamma   90.00
#
_symmetry.space_group_name_H-M   'P 1'
#
loop_
_entity.id
_entity.type
_entity.pdbx_description
1 polymer ?
#
loop_
_entity_poly.entity_id
_entity_poly.type
_entity_poly.pdbx_seq_one_letter_code
_entity_poly.pdbx_strand_id
1 'polypeptide(L)'
;MNRLIRTSVLSVLFASTVVMAQEKVDIGLFQNNGMLEVKVRPEADFTGIFSSLVFTVRWDANSGASLGESTQDDDVATYMAVQGSGNMRESGGFRYMVFAGFGMRAMSSAGVNWRAGQEYTIARIPVTGQGEFELVNDAYTAERQNNANYYVALGGADRTGVIYKGLAVASEDGNVLIQPNPNNGRFTLSFSNTEKGDVTVEVINSIGQSVYNELVRDLEGNYKRELDLSTMGAGAYYVKLKRNGNTTSHKVIYR
;
A
#
# COMPACT_ATOMS: atom_id res chain seq x y z
N MET A 1 -29.26 73.83 6.60
CA MET A 1 -29.34 72.74 7.59
C MET A 1 -29.02 71.45 6.84
N ASN A 2 -27.69 71.10 6.71
CA ASN A 2 -27.20 69.94 5.93
C ASN A 2 -26.95 68.79 6.86
N ARG A 3 -27.71 67.71 6.68
CA ARG A 3 -27.50 66.44 7.39
C ARG A 3 -26.52 65.59 6.58
N LEU A 4 -25.33 65.39 7.11
CA LEU A 4 -24.35 64.41 6.63
C LEU A 4 -24.78 63.00 7.05
N ILE A 5 -25.08 62.16 6.06
CA ILE A 5 -25.31 60.73 6.24
C ILE A 5 -23.93 60.07 6.25
N ARG A 6 -23.51 59.52 7.42
CA ARG A 6 -22.32 58.68 7.53
C ARG A 6 -22.70 57.25 7.16
N THR A 7 -22.28 56.77 6.03
CA THR A 7 -22.38 55.39 5.62
C THR A 7 -21.20 54.60 6.25
N SER A 8 -21.48 53.78 7.24
CA SER A 8 -20.50 52.86 7.81
C SER A 8 -20.41 51.61 6.92
N VAL A 9 -19.28 51.43 6.24
CA VAL A 9 -18.98 50.21 5.49
C VAL A 9 -18.46 49.18 6.49
N LEU A 10 -19.26 48.17 6.77
CA LEU A 10 -18.89 46.99 7.61
C LEU A 10 -18.10 46.05 6.70
N SER A 11 -16.77 46.06 6.80
CA SER A 11 -15.90 45.06 6.14
C SER A 11 -15.96 43.76 6.87
N VAL A 12 -16.67 42.78 6.31
CA VAL A 12 -16.65 41.39 6.80
C VAL A 12 -15.38 40.71 6.27
N LEU A 13 -14.41 40.52 7.13
CA LEU A 13 -13.24 39.68 6.86
C LEU A 13 -13.70 38.22 6.86
N PHE A 14 -13.78 37.60 5.70
CA PHE A 14 -13.86 36.14 5.59
C PHE A 14 -12.46 35.56 5.90
N ALA A 15 -12.28 35.09 7.14
CA ALA A 15 -11.16 34.23 7.46
C ALA A 15 -11.42 32.84 6.82
N SER A 16 -10.83 32.60 5.64
CA SER A 16 -10.78 31.26 5.07
C SER A 16 -9.89 30.40 5.96
N THR A 17 -10.51 29.56 6.78
CA THR A 17 -9.81 28.46 7.45
C THR A 17 -9.35 27.50 6.39
N VAL A 18 -8.07 27.53 6.06
CA VAL A 18 -7.43 26.46 5.30
C VAL A 18 -7.45 25.24 6.22
N VAL A 19 -8.39 24.33 5.99
CA VAL A 19 -8.33 23.00 6.59
C VAL A 19 -7.14 22.31 5.92
N MET A 20 -6.00 22.33 6.61
CA MET A 20 -4.86 21.51 6.22
C MET A 20 -5.32 20.07 6.28
N ALA A 21 -5.43 19.43 5.13
CA ALA A 21 -5.68 17.99 5.09
C ALA A 21 -4.60 17.31 5.94
N GLN A 22 -5.03 16.49 6.89
CA GLN A 22 -4.12 15.82 7.79
C GLN A 22 -3.41 14.74 6.98
N GLU A 23 -2.13 14.94 6.74
CA GLU A 23 -1.26 14.02 5.98
C GLU A 23 -1.30 12.63 6.61
N LYS A 24 -1.80 11.66 5.87
CA LYS A 24 -2.03 10.29 6.36
C LYS A 24 -0.96 9.34 5.88
N VAL A 25 -0.92 8.18 6.51
CA VAL A 25 -0.08 7.06 6.10
C VAL A 25 -0.98 5.86 5.90
N ASP A 26 -1.02 5.36 4.70
CA ASP A 26 -1.73 4.13 4.36
C ASP A 26 -0.86 2.90 4.66
N ILE A 27 -1.50 1.75 4.88
CA ILE A 27 -0.80 0.47 5.09
C ILE A 27 -1.33 -0.60 4.14
N GLY A 28 -0.43 -1.43 3.61
CA GLY A 28 -0.76 -2.54 2.73
C GLY A 28 0.00 -3.81 3.08
N LEU A 29 -0.60 -4.96 2.74
CA LEU A 29 -0.01 -6.28 2.90
C LEU A 29 0.16 -6.93 1.52
N PHE A 30 1.35 -7.46 1.27
CA PHE A 30 1.71 -8.11 0.01
C PHE A 30 2.23 -9.51 0.32
N GLN A 31 1.59 -10.51 -0.25
CA GLN A 31 2.04 -11.90 -0.10
C GLN A 31 2.89 -12.30 -1.30
N ASN A 32 4.10 -12.75 -1.05
CA ASN A 32 5.04 -13.14 -2.09
C ASN A 32 5.96 -14.28 -1.60
N ASN A 33 5.96 -15.42 -2.33
CA ASN A 33 6.89 -16.54 -2.10
C ASN A 33 7.06 -16.98 -0.63
N GLY A 34 5.95 -17.16 0.10
CA GLY A 34 6.00 -17.58 1.51
C GLY A 34 6.40 -16.45 2.47
N MET A 35 6.32 -15.21 2.03
CA MET A 35 6.61 -14.02 2.82
C MET A 35 5.48 -13.00 2.70
N LEU A 36 5.09 -12.39 3.80
CA LEU A 36 4.26 -11.21 3.81
C LEU A 36 5.15 -9.97 3.94
N GLU A 37 4.98 -9.01 3.05
CA GLU A 37 5.60 -7.69 3.16
C GLU A 37 4.55 -6.69 3.62
N VAL A 38 4.78 -6.07 4.77
CA VAL A 38 3.97 -4.97 5.27
C VAL A 38 4.59 -3.67 4.79
N LYS A 39 3.84 -2.90 4.03
CA LYS A 39 4.30 -1.62 3.47
C LYS A 39 3.43 -0.47 3.94
N VAL A 40 4.06 0.67 4.12
CA VAL A 40 3.36 1.93 4.38
C VAL A 40 3.57 2.89 3.22
N ARG A 41 2.57 3.76 3.00
CA ARG A 41 2.61 4.79 1.95
C ARG A 41 2.14 6.12 2.54
N PRO A 42 3.07 7.07 2.80
CA PRO A 42 2.72 8.38 3.31
C PRO A 42 2.10 9.26 2.21
N GLU A 43 1.15 10.12 2.56
CA GLU A 43 0.58 11.13 1.65
C GLU A 43 1.48 12.36 1.49
N ALA A 44 2.46 12.56 2.38
CA ALA A 44 3.42 13.65 2.34
C ALA A 44 4.85 13.19 2.65
N ASP A 45 5.82 14.02 2.30
CA ASP A 45 7.23 13.82 2.67
C ASP A 45 7.38 13.87 4.19
N PHE A 46 8.14 12.92 4.76
CA PHE A 46 8.36 12.86 6.19
C PHE A 46 9.77 12.38 6.55
N THR A 47 10.37 13.04 7.54
CA THR A 47 11.74 12.75 8.01
C THR A 47 11.86 12.72 9.53
N GLY A 48 10.73 12.96 10.22
CA GLY A 48 10.66 13.08 11.67
C GLY A 48 10.62 11.74 12.40
N ILE A 49 9.99 11.72 13.56
CA ILE A 49 9.86 10.52 14.40
C ILE A 49 8.61 9.75 13.97
N PHE A 50 8.79 8.52 13.51
CA PHE A 50 7.70 7.56 13.35
C PHE A 50 7.38 6.97 14.74
N SER A 51 6.43 7.59 15.45
CA SER A 51 6.25 7.39 16.89
C SER A 51 5.60 6.08 17.26
N SER A 52 4.62 5.63 16.46
CA SER A 52 3.85 4.42 16.77
C SER A 52 3.24 3.80 15.52
N LEU A 53 3.17 2.48 15.51
CA LEU A 53 2.49 1.67 14.51
C LEU A 53 1.79 0.51 15.19
N VAL A 54 0.54 0.24 14.82
CA VAL A 54 -0.21 -0.97 15.19
C VAL A 54 -0.92 -1.48 13.94
N PHE A 55 -0.87 -2.78 13.70
CA PHE A 55 -1.67 -3.44 12.66
C PHE A 55 -1.93 -4.89 13.04
N THR A 56 -2.98 -5.46 12.46
CA THR A 56 -3.35 -6.87 12.68
C THR A 56 -3.43 -7.61 11.37
N VAL A 57 -2.77 -8.75 11.33
CA VAL A 57 -2.88 -9.73 10.26
C VAL A 57 -3.90 -10.79 10.65
N ARG A 58 -4.83 -11.09 9.75
CA ARG A 58 -5.89 -12.10 9.90
C ARG A 58 -5.78 -13.15 8.80
N TRP A 59 -6.09 -14.42 9.13
CA TRP A 59 -6.20 -15.52 8.16
C TRP A 59 -7.17 -16.58 8.66
N ASP A 60 -7.65 -17.46 7.76
CA ASP A 60 -8.56 -18.55 8.11
C ASP A 60 -7.90 -19.53 9.09
N ALA A 61 -8.58 -19.85 10.19
CA ALA A 61 -8.08 -20.77 11.22
C ALA A 61 -7.89 -22.21 10.69
N ASN A 62 -8.65 -22.59 9.67
CA ASN A 62 -8.62 -23.94 9.08
C ASN A 62 -7.63 -24.08 7.91
N SER A 63 -6.99 -22.99 7.48
CA SER A 63 -6.05 -23.01 6.34
C SER A 63 -4.78 -23.83 6.61
N GLY A 64 -4.48 -24.15 7.88
CA GLY A 64 -3.21 -24.77 8.27
C GLY A 64 -2.00 -23.83 8.15
N ALA A 65 -2.23 -22.57 7.76
CA ALA A 65 -1.17 -21.58 7.65
C ALA A 65 -0.77 -21.00 9.01
N SER A 66 0.48 -20.56 9.11
CA SER A 66 1.00 -19.87 10.30
C SER A 66 2.00 -18.77 9.92
N LEU A 67 2.14 -17.79 10.80
CA LEU A 67 3.13 -16.71 10.69
C LEU A 67 4.39 -17.06 11.48
N GLY A 68 5.56 -16.76 10.91
CA GLY A 68 6.83 -16.78 11.60
C GLY A 68 7.14 -15.45 12.28
N GLU A 69 8.34 -15.32 12.83
CA GLU A 69 8.81 -14.09 13.43
C GLU A 69 9.00 -13.00 12.36
N SER A 70 8.58 -11.78 12.67
CA SER A 70 8.78 -10.64 11.78
C SER A 70 10.24 -10.22 11.74
N THR A 71 10.71 -9.88 10.54
CA THR A 71 12.03 -9.33 10.29
C THR A 71 11.91 -7.94 9.67
N GLN A 72 12.96 -7.14 9.83
CA GLN A 72 13.05 -5.79 9.29
C GLN A 72 14.42 -5.54 8.70
N ASP A 73 14.53 -4.59 7.78
CA ASP A 73 15.82 -4.07 7.34
C ASP A 73 16.46 -3.26 8.48
N ASP A 74 17.78 -3.26 8.60
CA ASP A 74 18.50 -2.68 9.74
C ASP A 74 18.22 -1.17 9.90
N ASP A 75 18.06 -0.43 8.81
CA ASP A 75 17.73 0.97 8.82
C ASP A 75 16.31 1.20 9.40
N VAL A 76 15.34 0.37 9.00
CA VAL A 76 13.96 0.43 9.51
C VAL A 76 13.94 0.12 11.00
N ALA A 77 14.60 -0.95 11.45
CA ALA A 77 14.66 -1.34 12.84
C ALA A 77 15.28 -0.25 13.73
N THR A 78 16.17 0.59 13.17
CA THR A 78 16.81 1.70 13.90
C THR A 78 15.84 2.79 14.32
N TYR A 79 14.83 3.11 13.48
CA TYR A 79 13.86 4.17 13.78
C TYR A 79 12.47 3.64 14.15
N MET A 80 12.11 2.41 13.79
CA MET A 80 10.82 1.78 14.07
C MET A 80 10.99 0.26 14.24
N ALA A 81 11.18 -0.19 15.44
CA ALA A 81 11.20 -1.63 15.73
C ALA A 81 9.76 -2.15 15.84
N VAL A 82 9.39 -3.10 14.98
CA VAL A 82 8.07 -3.73 14.92
C VAL A 82 8.15 -5.17 15.37
N GLN A 83 7.29 -5.56 16.30
CA GLN A 83 7.24 -6.93 16.83
C GLN A 83 5.80 -7.45 16.82
N GLY A 84 5.63 -8.74 16.57
CA GLY A 84 4.39 -9.44 16.81
C GLY A 84 4.11 -9.57 18.32
N SER A 85 2.84 -9.56 18.70
CA SER A 85 2.42 -9.70 20.11
C SER A 85 2.81 -11.04 20.75
N GLY A 86 3.32 -11.99 19.98
CA GLY A 86 3.65 -13.34 20.40
C GLY A 86 2.44 -14.23 20.70
N ASN A 87 1.25 -13.64 20.80
CA ASN A 87 0.00 -14.34 21.11
C ASN A 87 -0.96 -14.28 19.93
N MET A 88 -1.00 -15.38 19.17
CA MET A 88 -2.08 -15.58 18.20
C MET A 88 -3.41 -15.74 18.94
N ARG A 89 -4.45 -15.10 18.46
CA ARG A 89 -5.82 -15.20 18.95
C ARG A 89 -6.71 -15.81 17.88
N GLU A 90 -7.73 -16.53 18.30
CA GLU A 90 -8.71 -17.11 17.38
C GLU A 90 -10.10 -16.58 17.73
N SER A 91 -10.83 -16.10 16.72
CA SER A 91 -12.19 -15.58 16.85
C SER A 91 -12.93 -15.70 15.53
N GLY A 92 -14.20 -16.14 15.57
CA GLY A 92 -15.07 -16.19 14.39
C GLY A 92 -14.55 -17.05 13.23
N GLY A 93 -13.73 -18.10 13.49
CA GLY A 93 -13.13 -18.93 12.46
C GLY A 93 -11.86 -18.36 11.84
N PHE A 94 -11.36 -17.23 12.37
CA PHE A 94 -10.12 -16.60 11.93
C PHE A 94 -9.09 -16.58 13.05
N ARG A 95 -7.83 -16.58 12.64
CA ARG A 95 -6.67 -16.28 13.48
C ARG A 95 -6.21 -14.86 13.28
N TYR A 96 -5.76 -14.26 14.37
CA TYR A 96 -5.32 -12.87 14.44
C TYR A 96 -3.95 -12.79 15.10
N MET A 97 -3.05 -12.03 14.50
CA MET A 97 -1.77 -11.67 15.09
C MET A 97 -1.63 -10.15 15.03
N VAL A 98 -1.47 -9.55 16.20
CA VAL A 98 -1.24 -8.09 16.33
C VAL A 98 0.25 -7.83 16.26
N PHE A 99 0.62 -6.80 15.52
CA PHE A 99 1.97 -6.26 15.43
C PHE A 99 1.96 -4.83 15.94
N ALA A 100 2.98 -4.48 16.71
CA ALA A 100 3.14 -3.12 17.21
C ALA A 100 4.60 -2.67 17.11
N GLY A 101 4.78 -1.39 16.89
CA GLY A 101 6.09 -0.75 16.84
C GLY A 101 6.08 0.62 17.49
N PHE A 102 7.22 0.97 18.08
CA PHE A 102 7.44 2.28 18.69
C PHE A 102 8.79 2.82 18.24
N GLY A 103 8.78 4.04 17.72
CA GLY A 103 9.98 4.75 17.31
C GLY A 103 10.22 5.99 18.19
N MET A 104 11.48 6.18 18.57
CA MET A 104 11.92 7.32 19.39
C MET A 104 13.00 8.16 18.69
N ARG A 105 13.46 7.71 17.52
CA ARG A 105 14.50 8.40 16.73
C ARG A 105 13.90 8.96 15.47
N ALA A 106 14.38 10.13 15.05
CA ALA A 106 14.00 10.66 13.74
C ALA A 106 14.56 9.76 12.63
N MET A 107 13.76 9.52 11.61
CA MET A 107 14.12 8.71 10.43
C MET A 107 15.34 9.30 9.71
N SER A 108 15.46 10.62 9.70
CA SER A 108 16.62 11.33 9.16
C SER A 108 17.95 10.94 9.82
N SER A 109 17.94 10.51 11.09
CA SER A 109 19.14 10.03 11.78
C SER A 109 19.62 8.66 11.28
N ALA A 110 18.75 7.90 10.63
CA ALA A 110 19.05 6.66 9.90
C ALA A 110 19.27 6.89 8.41
N GLY A 111 19.31 8.15 7.95
CA GLY A 111 19.43 8.49 6.53
C GLY A 111 18.15 8.24 5.73
N VAL A 112 17.03 7.97 6.38
CA VAL A 112 15.76 7.63 5.74
C VAL A 112 14.88 8.86 5.64
N ASN A 113 14.34 9.08 4.44
CA ASN A 113 13.40 10.15 4.14
C ASN A 113 12.23 9.55 3.36
N TRP A 114 11.04 9.59 3.92
CA TRP A 114 9.84 9.19 3.18
C TRP A 114 9.43 10.27 2.18
N ARG A 115 9.00 9.83 1.01
CA ARG A 115 8.42 10.68 -0.03
C ARG A 115 6.95 10.37 -0.20
N ALA A 116 6.16 11.41 -0.44
CA ALA A 116 4.73 11.31 -0.70
C ALA A 116 4.41 10.27 -1.77
N GLY A 117 3.48 9.37 -1.49
CA GLY A 117 3.00 8.34 -2.42
C GLY A 117 3.95 7.17 -2.67
N GLN A 118 5.17 7.17 -2.11
CA GLN A 118 6.12 6.05 -2.23
C GLN A 118 5.83 4.98 -1.17
N GLU A 119 5.98 3.71 -1.53
CA GLU A 119 5.85 2.58 -0.61
C GLU A 119 7.18 2.25 0.07
N TYR A 120 7.10 1.99 1.38
CA TYR A 120 8.23 1.60 2.23
C TYR A 120 7.90 0.32 2.97
N THR A 121 8.75 -0.71 2.82
CA THR A 121 8.60 -1.97 3.57
C THR A 121 8.99 -1.73 5.03
N ILE A 122 8.05 -2.01 5.94
CA ILE A 122 8.26 -1.84 7.38
C ILE A 122 8.58 -3.16 8.06
N ALA A 123 8.00 -4.26 7.60
CA ALA A 123 8.26 -5.58 8.15
C ALA A 123 8.05 -6.66 7.09
N ARG A 124 8.77 -7.77 7.26
CA ARG A 124 8.58 -9.02 6.52
C ARG A 124 8.24 -10.12 7.50
N ILE A 125 7.19 -10.90 7.20
CA ILE A 125 6.69 -11.95 8.07
C ILE A 125 6.69 -13.26 7.27
N PRO A 126 7.53 -14.23 7.61
CA PRO A 126 7.51 -15.53 6.96
C PRO A 126 6.18 -16.25 7.17
N VAL A 127 5.74 -16.97 6.15
CA VAL A 127 4.52 -17.78 6.18
C VAL A 127 4.85 -19.23 5.92
N THR A 128 4.25 -20.14 6.71
CA THR A 128 4.25 -21.57 6.44
C THR A 128 2.82 -22.03 6.16
N GLY A 129 2.68 -23.03 5.29
CA GLY A 129 1.36 -23.47 4.83
C GLY A 129 0.78 -22.59 3.74
N GLN A 130 -0.45 -22.91 3.33
CA GLN A 130 -1.20 -22.18 2.29
C GLN A 130 -2.36 -21.43 2.94
N GLY A 131 -2.49 -20.13 2.69
CA GLY A 131 -3.58 -19.30 3.22
C GLY A 131 -3.56 -17.90 2.65
N GLU A 132 -4.72 -17.27 2.67
CA GLU A 132 -4.87 -15.85 2.37
C GLU A 132 -4.73 -15.06 3.67
N PHE A 133 -3.90 -14.04 3.63
CA PHE A 133 -3.63 -13.14 4.76
C PHE A 133 -4.09 -11.74 4.41
N GLU A 134 -4.67 -11.05 5.37
CA GLU A 134 -5.12 -9.68 5.18
C GLU A 134 -4.88 -8.81 6.42
N LEU A 135 -4.67 -7.52 6.20
CA LEU A 135 -4.75 -6.52 7.25
C LEU A 135 -6.21 -6.18 7.49
N VAL A 136 -6.62 -6.06 8.76
CA VAL A 136 -8.02 -5.84 9.09
C VAL A 136 -8.22 -4.76 10.15
N ASN A 137 -9.33 -4.02 9.96
CA ASN A 137 -10.04 -3.27 10.98
C ASN A 137 -11.45 -3.85 11.02
N ASP A 138 -11.73 -4.73 11.95
CA ASP A 138 -13.03 -5.41 12.08
C ASP A 138 -13.57 -5.35 13.52
N ALA A 139 -14.68 -6.04 13.78
CA ALA A 139 -15.29 -6.04 15.10
C ALA A 139 -14.34 -6.55 16.19
N TYR A 140 -13.53 -7.58 15.89
CA TYR A 140 -12.55 -8.12 16.83
C TYR A 140 -11.44 -7.12 17.15
N THR A 141 -10.84 -6.51 16.13
CA THR A 141 -9.74 -5.55 16.32
C THR A 141 -10.19 -4.25 16.97
N ALA A 142 -11.47 -3.87 16.78
CA ALA A 142 -12.05 -2.67 17.37
C ALA A 142 -12.44 -2.83 18.84
N GLU A 143 -12.54 -4.05 19.36
CA GLU A 143 -12.81 -4.27 20.77
C GLU A 143 -11.76 -3.59 21.65
N ARG A 144 -12.22 -2.87 22.69
CA ARG A 144 -11.37 -2.10 23.59
C ARG A 144 -10.24 -2.92 24.23
N GLN A 145 -10.50 -4.19 24.51
CA GLN A 145 -9.51 -5.11 25.10
C GLN A 145 -8.44 -5.54 24.10
N ASN A 146 -8.76 -5.55 22.80
CA ASN A 146 -7.81 -5.92 21.74
C ASN A 146 -7.03 -4.70 21.28
N ASN A 147 -7.72 -3.55 21.10
CA ASN A 147 -7.12 -2.27 20.65
C ASN A 147 -6.13 -2.46 19.50
N ALA A 148 -6.57 -3.20 18.49
CA ALA A 148 -5.73 -3.80 17.47
C ALA A 148 -6.01 -3.30 16.05
N ASN A 149 -6.83 -2.24 15.92
CA ASN A 149 -7.03 -1.56 14.64
C ASN A 149 -5.72 -0.97 14.12
N TYR A 150 -5.62 -0.85 12.82
CA TYR A 150 -4.54 -0.09 12.22
C TYR A 150 -4.47 1.32 12.80
N TYR A 151 -3.30 1.64 13.29
CA TYR A 151 -2.99 2.94 13.87
C TYR A 151 -1.56 3.34 13.53
N VAL A 152 -1.34 4.61 13.18
CA VAL A 152 -0.02 5.17 12.95
C VAL A 152 0.06 6.58 13.49
N ALA A 153 1.19 6.89 14.15
CA ALA A 153 1.49 8.23 14.63
C ALA A 153 2.86 8.70 14.13
N LEU A 154 2.91 9.90 13.59
CA LEU A 154 4.13 10.59 13.20
C LEU A 154 4.31 11.83 14.07
N GLY A 155 5.46 11.94 14.73
CA GLY A 155 5.73 13.03 15.67
C GLY A 155 4.71 13.11 16.83
N GLY A 156 4.12 11.99 17.22
CA GLY A 156 3.07 11.90 18.25
C GLY A 156 1.67 12.27 17.78
N ALA A 157 1.50 12.72 16.55
CA ALA A 157 0.17 13.02 15.98
C ALA A 157 -0.37 11.81 15.21
N ASP A 158 -1.67 11.51 15.38
CA ASP A 158 -2.38 10.48 14.62
C ASP A 158 -2.36 10.83 13.13
N ARG A 159 -1.84 9.92 12.32
CA ARG A 159 -1.73 9.99 10.87
C ARG A 159 -2.32 8.76 10.20
N THR A 160 -3.22 8.07 10.89
CA THR A 160 -3.83 6.84 10.40
C THR A 160 -4.59 7.08 9.09
N GLY A 161 -4.13 6.40 8.05
CA GLY A 161 -4.74 6.36 6.74
C GLY A 161 -5.65 5.15 6.58
N VAL A 162 -5.67 4.57 5.38
CA VAL A 162 -6.48 3.40 5.06
C VAL A 162 -5.62 2.15 4.94
N ILE A 163 -6.24 0.99 5.19
CA ILE A 163 -5.69 -0.28 4.77
C ILE A 163 -5.97 -0.39 3.28
N TYR A 164 -4.93 -0.29 2.46
CA TYR A 164 -5.07 -0.57 1.05
C TYR A 164 -4.71 -2.03 0.78
N LYS A 165 -5.52 -2.67 -0.02
CA LYS A 165 -5.10 -3.94 -0.59
C LYS A 165 -4.04 -3.57 -1.61
N GLY A 166 -2.79 -3.84 -1.30
CA GLY A 166 -1.84 -4.01 -2.37
C GLY A 166 -2.52 -4.98 -3.31
N LEU A 167 -2.71 -4.57 -4.55
CA LEU A 167 -3.12 -5.52 -5.55
C LEU A 167 -1.96 -6.51 -5.73
N ALA A 168 -1.76 -7.42 -4.74
CA ALA A 168 -1.44 -8.74 -5.10
C ALA A 168 -2.68 -9.20 -5.86
N VAL A 169 -2.69 -8.99 -7.14
CA VAL A 169 -3.50 -9.82 -7.99
C VAL A 169 -2.93 -11.21 -7.76
N ALA A 170 -3.54 -11.96 -6.83
CA ALA A 170 -3.48 -13.40 -6.90
C ALA A 170 -4.13 -13.74 -8.24
N SER A 171 -3.37 -13.60 -9.30
CA SER A 171 -3.65 -14.33 -10.51
C SER A 171 -3.19 -15.74 -10.20
N GLU A 172 -4.07 -16.70 -10.36
CA GLU A 172 -3.76 -18.14 -10.46
C GLU A 172 -2.66 -18.43 -11.50
N ASP A 173 -2.16 -17.39 -12.18
CA ASP A 173 -1.10 -17.37 -13.16
C ASP A 173 0.05 -16.42 -12.75
N GLY A 174 0.93 -16.90 -11.87
CA GLY A 174 2.32 -16.43 -11.67
C GLY A 174 2.58 -14.93 -11.61
N ASN A 175 2.66 -14.38 -10.40
CA ASN A 175 3.45 -13.18 -10.02
C ASN A 175 3.46 -11.97 -10.97
N VAL A 176 2.29 -11.44 -11.37
CA VAL A 176 2.24 -10.15 -12.08
C VAL A 176 2.20 -9.02 -11.04
N LEU A 177 3.23 -8.17 -11.06
CA LEU A 177 3.35 -7.03 -10.17
C LEU A 177 3.31 -5.73 -10.98
N ILE A 178 2.46 -4.80 -10.56
CA ILE A 178 2.32 -3.47 -11.17
C ILE A 178 2.48 -2.43 -10.07
N GLN A 179 3.58 -1.67 -10.12
CA GLN A 179 3.92 -0.72 -9.07
C GLN A 179 4.50 0.58 -9.61
N PRO A 180 4.11 1.75 -9.03
CA PRO A 180 3.00 1.94 -8.08
C PRO A 180 1.63 1.78 -8.76
N ASN A 181 0.62 1.42 -7.97
CA ASN A 181 -0.78 1.42 -8.42
C ASN A 181 -1.69 1.78 -7.24
N PRO A 182 -2.31 2.97 -7.18
CA PRO A 182 -2.32 4.02 -8.23
C PRO A 182 -0.94 4.64 -8.52
N ASN A 183 -0.82 5.25 -9.71
CA ASN A 183 0.41 5.89 -10.19
C ASN A 183 0.13 7.29 -10.76
N ASN A 184 1.19 8.01 -11.11
CA ASN A 184 1.17 9.34 -11.76
C ASN A 184 1.39 9.27 -13.28
N GLY A 185 0.96 8.18 -13.91
CA GLY A 185 1.19 7.88 -15.34
C GLY A 185 2.37 6.96 -15.58
N ARG A 186 3.23 6.69 -14.58
CA ARG A 186 4.38 5.77 -14.69
C ARG A 186 4.25 4.65 -13.69
N PHE A 187 4.51 3.43 -14.15
CA PHE A 187 4.53 2.24 -13.32
C PHE A 187 5.46 1.18 -13.90
N THR A 188 5.93 0.30 -13.04
CA THR A 188 6.70 -0.88 -13.44
C THR A 188 5.78 -2.08 -13.48
N LEU A 189 5.75 -2.78 -14.61
CA LEU A 189 5.17 -4.10 -14.76
C LEU A 189 6.29 -5.13 -14.60
N SER A 190 6.10 -6.12 -13.73
CA SER A 190 6.99 -7.27 -13.61
C SER A 190 6.21 -8.56 -13.41
N PHE A 191 6.71 -9.65 -13.95
CA PHE A 191 6.19 -11.01 -13.79
C PHE A 191 7.27 -12.04 -14.11
N SER A 192 7.04 -13.27 -13.66
CA SER A 192 7.88 -14.42 -14.04
C SER A 192 7.14 -15.30 -15.04
N ASN A 193 7.85 -15.76 -16.06
CA ASN A 193 7.40 -16.79 -16.99
C ASN A 193 8.23 -18.05 -16.73
N THR A 194 7.59 -19.09 -16.17
CA THR A 194 8.26 -20.33 -15.75
C THR A 194 8.53 -21.27 -16.93
N GLU A 195 7.73 -21.14 -17.97
CA GLU A 195 7.87 -21.91 -19.22
C GLU A 195 8.29 -20.98 -20.34
N LYS A 196 9.31 -21.37 -21.11
CA LYS A 196 9.75 -20.60 -22.27
C LYS A 196 8.62 -20.43 -23.29
N GLY A 197 8.32 -19.20 -23.67
CA GLY A 197 7.23 -18.93 -24.62
C GLY A 197 7.06 -17.45 -24.95
N ASP A 198 6.22 -17.19 -25.94
CA ASP A 198 5.88 -15.83 -26.35
C ASP A 198 4.87 -15.22 -25.37
N VAL A 199 5.14 -13.99 -24.93
CA VAL A 199 4.26 -13.22 -24.08
C VAL A 199 3.88 -11.92 -24.76
N THR A 200 2.57 -11.65 -24.88
CA THR A 200 2.07 -10.35 -25.33
C THR A 200 1.67 -9.53 -24.12
N VAL A 201 2.21 -8.32 -24.02
CA VAL A 201 1.85 -7.29 -23.05
C VAL A 201 1.06 -6.22 -23.76
N GLU A 202 -0.20 -6.04 -23.42
CA GLU A 202 -1.05 -5.00 -23.97
C GLU A 202 -1.62 -4.15 -22.82
N VAL A 203 -1.63 -2.81 -22.99
CA VAL A 203 -2.36 -1.91 -22.09
C VAL A 203 -3.52 -1.28 -22.86
N ILE A 204 -4.71 -1.40 -22.30
CA ILE A 204 -5.92 -0.78 -22.87
C ILE A 204 -6.49 0.25 -21.90
N ASN A 205 -7.13 1.29 -22.44
CA ASN A 205 -7.88 2.25 -21.63
C ASN A 205 -9.29 1.73 -21.28
N SER A 206 -10.08 2.53 -20.54
CA SER A 206 -11.43 2.16 -20.07
C SER A 206 -12.45 1.93 -21.20
N ILE A 207 -12.19 2.41 -22.41
CA ILE A 207 -13.04 2.18 -23.58
C ILE A 207 -12.50 1.09 -24.51
N GLY A 208 -11.48 0.34 -24.08
CA GLY A 208 -10.93 -0.82 -24.78
C GLY A 208 -9.91 -0.50 -25.88
N GLN A 209 -9.47 0.76 -26.01
CA GLN A 209 -8.43 1.11 -26.99
C GLN A 209 -7.07 0.70 -26.45
N SER A 210 -6.24 0.06 -27.29
CA SER A 210 -4.86 -0.29 -27.00
C SER A 210 -4.00 0.98 -27.01
N VAL A 211 -3.32 1.25 -25.88
CA VAL A 211 -2.40 2.38 -25.70
C VAL A 211 -0.94 1.94 -25.64
N TYR A 212 -0.71 0.64 -25.42
CA TYR A 212 0.60 0.00 -25.47
C TYR A 212 0.45 -1.45 -25.91
N ASN A 213 1.40 -1.94 -26.71
CA ASN A 213 1.47 -3.34 -27.11
C ASN A 213 2.93 -3.75 -27.33
N GLU A 214 3.33 -4.86 -26.74
CA GLU A 214 4.66 -5.46 -26.87
C GLU A 214 4.54 -6.98 -26.98
N LEU A 215 5.24 -7.58 -27.93
CA LEU A 215 5.43 -9.02 -28.04
C LEU A 215 6.86 -9.35 -27.58
N VAL A 216 7.00 -10.06 -26.48
CA VAL A 216 8.24 -10.61 -25.98
C VAL A 216 8.34 -12.07 -26.42
N ARG A 217 9.27 -12.37 -27.29
CA ARG A 217 9.47 -13.72 -27.84
C ARG A 217 10.36 -14.55 -26.93
N ASP A 218 10.07 -15.85 -26.86
CA ASP A 218 10.89 -16.85 -26.15
C ASP A 218 11.23 -16.44 -24.70
N LEU A 219 10.33 -15.72 -24.02
CA LEU A 219 10.57 -15.29 -22.65
C LEU A 219 10.63 -16.49 -21.70
N GLU A 220 11.73 -16.59 -20.96
CA GLU A 220 11.93 -17.49 -19.85
C GLU A 220 12.50 -16.71 -18.65
N GLY A 221 11.93 -16.90 -17.46
CA GLY A 221 12.36 -16.17 -16.26
C GLY A 221 11.62 -14.83 -16.06
N ASN A 222 12.33 -13.84 -15.55
CA ASN A 222 11.71 -12.59 -15.06
C ASN A 222 11.62 -11.54 -16.18
N TYR A 223 10.42 -10.97 -16.34
CA TYR A 223 10.17 -9.76 -17.13
C TYR A 223 10.02 -8.57 -16.19
N LYS A 224 10.62 -7.44 -16.56
CA LYS A 224 10.44 -6.16 -15.86
C LYS A 224 10.49 -5.01 -16.87
N ARG A 225 9.44 -4.18 -16.88
CA ARG A 225 9.34 -3.04 -17.81
C ARG A 225 8.72 -1.85 -17.11
N GLU A 226 9.34 -0.69 -17.24
CA GLU A 226 8.71 0.59 -16.89
C GLU A 226 7.83 1.05 -18.05
N LEU A 227 6.57 1.36 -17.75
CA LEU A 227 5.57 1.84 -18.70
C LEU A 227 5.19 3.28 -18.35
N ASP A 228 5.13 4.14 -19.38
CA ASP A 228 4.81 5.57 -19.25
C ASP A 228 3.51 5.87 -20.00
N LEU A 229 2.46 6.17 -19.25
CA LEU A 229 1.16 6.62 -19.73
C LEU A 229 0.94 8.11 -19.46
N SER A 230 1.98 8.86 -19.08
CA SER A 230 1.87 10.27 -18.67
C SER A 230 1.32 11.19 -19.75
N THR A 231 1.42 10.79 -21.03
CA THR A 231 0.82 11.49 -22.18
C THR A 231 -0.64 11.14 -22.41
N MET A 232 -1.15 10.13 -21.68
CA MET A 232 -2.56 9.72 -21.72
C MET A 232 -3.33 10.45 -20.61
N GLY A 233 -4.63 10.44 -20.63
CA GLY A 233 -5.44 11.03 -19.57
C GLY A 233 -5.42 10.20 -18.28
N ALA A 234 -5.57 10.83 -17.10
CA ALA A 234 -5.81 10.11 -15.86
C ALA A 234 -7.06 9.23 -15.97
N GLY A 235 -7.02 8.05 -15.36
CA GLY A 235 -8.12 7.10 -15.47
C GLY A 235 -7.75 5.66 -15.14
N ALA A 236 -8.68 4.74 -15.44
CA ALA A 236 -8.47 3.32 -15.30
C ALA A 236 -7.94 2.72 -16.61
N TYR A 237 -6.88 1.95 -16.48
CA TYR A 237 -6.27 1.18 -17.56
C TYR A 237 -6.25 -0.29 -17.19
N TYR A 238 -6.06 -1.17 -18.16
CA TYR A 238 -5.98 -2.62 -17.94
C TYR A 238 -4.77 -3.16 -18.70
N VAL A 239 -3.83 -3.74 -17.96
CA VAL A 239 -2.71 -4.51 -18.53
C VAL A 239 -3.22 -5.92 -18.82
N LYS A 240 -3.19 -6.31 -20.07
CA LYS A 240 -3.50 -7.67 -20.52
C LYS A 240 -2.19 -8.40 -20.82
N LEU A 241 -2.04 -9.56 -20.22
CA LEU A 241 -0.93 -10.47 -20.50
C LEU A 241 -1.48 -11.73 -21.17
N LYS A 242 -1.00 -12.00 -22.37
CA LYS A 242 -1.32 -13.23 -23.09
C LYS A 242 -0.08 -14.11 -23.13
N ARG A 243 -0.16 -15.29 -22.54
CA ARG A 243 0.90 -16.28 -22.45
C ARG A 243 0.31 -17.70 -22.46
N ASN A 244 0.96 -18.63 -23.16
CA ASN A 244 0.57 -20.04 -23.21
C ASN A 244 -0.93 -20.26 -23.54
N GLY A 245 -1.51 -19.41 -24.41
CA GLY A 245 -2.92 -19.47 -24.77
C GLY A 245 -3.89 -18.81 -23.78
N ASN A 246 -3.44 -18.47 -22.57
CA ASN A 246 -4.22 -17.81 -21.54
C ASN A 246 -4.05 -16.29 -21.59
N THR A 247 -5.10 -15.56 -21.20
CA THR A 247 -5.06 -14.10 -21.11
C THR A 247 -5.49 -13.68 -19.71
N THR A 248 -4.63 -12.96 -19.01
CA THR A 248 -4.95 -12.33 -17.72
C THR A 248 -5.10 -10.82 -17.89
N SER A 249 -5.87 -10.17 -17.01
CA SER A 249 -6.12 -8.72 -17.08
C SER A 249 -5.97 -8.08 -15.70
N HIS A 250 -5.17 -7.03 -15.63
CA HIS A 250 -4.79 -6.37 -14.38
C HIS A 250 -5.12 -4.89 -14.44
N LYS A 251 -5.91 -4.38 -13.49
CA LYS A 251 -6.33 -2.98 -13.45
C LYS A 251 -5.19 -2.09 -12.94
N VAL A 252 -4.99 -0.96 -13.64
CA VAL A 252 -4.03 0.09 -13.29
C VAL A 252 -4.78 1.41 -13.15
N ILE A 253 -4.52 2.15 -12.09
CA ILE A 253 -5.12 3.47 -11.85
C ILE A 253 -4.05 4.54 -12.04
N TYR A 254 -4.26 5.42 -13.00
CA TYR A 254 -3.50 6.65 -13.19
C TYR A 254 -4.30 7.83 -12.62
N ARG A 255 -3.70 8.61 -11.71
CA ARG A 255 -4.29 9.77 -11.04
C ARG A 255 -3.50 11.04 -11.32
#